data_ac1ed602a4caeb43205919903bf1e765
#
_entry.id   ac1ed602a4caeb43205919903bf1e765
#
_cell.length_a   1.000
_cell.length_b   1.000
_cell.length_c   1.000
_cell.angle_alpha   90.00
_cell.angle_beta   90.00
_cell.angle_gamma   90.00
#
_symmetry.space_group_name_H-M   'P 1'
#
loop_
_entity.id
_entity.type
_entity.pdbx_description
1 polymer ?
#
loop_
_entity_poly.entity_id
_entity_poly.type
_entity_poly.pdbx_seq_one_letter_code
_entity_poly.pdbx_strand_id
1 'polypeptide(L)'
;MNALEIRDLHAYYGNAHVLQGVDLAVGGGEAVSLVGRNGAGKTTTIAAIVGFVHPRAGRISLNGRDLTGAAAHEVARAGVALVPQGRRVFSDLTVRENLVLAARPKAGGWDEDRVLDLFPSLGRRLGNRGDQLSGGEQQMVAIARALLRNPTLLLLDEPSEGLAPKLVDEVGDALARLTATGLALLLVEQNLGLATRIGRRVYVMSKGRIVFGGTPAELAQATDVESRYLGV
;
A
#
# COMPACT_ATOMS: atom_id res chain seq x y z
N MET A 1 18.40 3.44 -6.73
CA MET A 1 17.45 3.72 -7.85
C MET A 1 16.05 3.65 -7.30
N ASN A 2 15.16 4.58 -7.68
CA ASN A 2 13.78 4.57 -7.20
C ASN A 2 12.98 3.46 -7.88
N ALA A 3 12.22 2.68 -7.11
CA ALA A 3 11.23 1.75 -7.63
C ALA A 3 9.99 2.51 -8.14
N LEU A 4 9.51 3.51 -7.39
CA LEU A 4 8.44 4.42 -7.80
C LEU A 4 8.93 5.86 -7.70
N GLU A 5 8.63 6.67 -8.70
CA GLU A 5 8.84 8.11 -8.66
C GLU A 5 7.60 8.83 -9.21
N ILE A 6 7.11 9.79 -8.46
CA ILE A 6 6.00 10.67 -8.81
C ILE A 6 6.54 12.09 -8.78
N ARG A 7 6.31 12.86 -9.86
CA ARG A 7 6.76 14.25 -9.99
C ARG A 7 5.59 15.14 -10.43
N ASP A 8 5.37 16.21 -9.69
CA ASP A 8 4.41 17.28 -9.96
C ASP A 8 3.03 16.73 -10.40
N LEU A 9 2.51 15.73 -9.67
CA LEU A 9 1.32 15.00 -10.07
C LEU A 9 0.05 15.81 -9.80
N HIS A 10 -0.76 16.02 -10.84
CA HIS A 10 -2.06 16.70 -10.76
C HIS A 10 -3.17 15.76 -11.21
N ALA A 11 -4.17 15.54 -10.34
CA ALA A 11 -5.32 14.70 -10.65
C ALA A 11 -6.63 15.39 -10.24
N TYR A 12 -7.69 15.06 -11.00
CA TYR A 12 -8.99 15.71 -10.88
C TYR A 12 -10.12 14.68 -10.88
N TYR A 13 -11.19 14.97 -10.15
CA TYR A 13 -12.51 14.36 -10.33
C TYR A 13 -13.47 15.43 -10.87
N GLY A 14 -13.81 15.34 -12.16
CA GLY A 14 -14.51 16.42 -12.85
C GLY A 14 -13.69 17.70 -12.80
N ASN A 15 -14.23 18.73 -12.13
CA ASN A 15 -13.55 20.03 -11.92
C ASN A 15 -12.80 20.10 -10.58
N ALA A 16 -12.97 19.13 -9.70
CA ALA A 16 -12.31 19.14 -8.40
C ALA A 16 -10.83 18.76 -8.53
N HIS A 17 -9.92 19.70 -8.26
CA HIS A 17 -8.48 19.50 -8.28
C HIS A 17 -8.05 18.82 -6.97
N VAL A 18 -7.88 17.51 -6.99
CA VAL A 18 -7.63 16.69 -5.78
C VAL A 18 -6.15 16.51 -5.49
N LEU A 19 -5.32 16.24 -6.50
CA LEU A 19 -3.86 16.22 -6.35
C LEU A 19 -3.27 17.47 -6.99
N GLN A 20 -2.44 18.20 -6.26
CA GLN A 20 -2.00 19.55 -6.57
C GLN A 20 -0.47 19.65 -6.55
N GLY A 21 0.20 18.96 -7.48
CA GLY A 21 1.65 18.93 -7.55
C GLY A 21 2.24 17.99 -6.47
N VAL A 22 1.88 16.70 -6.53
CA VAL A 22 2.40 15.69 -5.59
C VAL A 22 3.74 15.17 -6.08
N ASP A 23 4.77 15.30 -5.21
CA ASP A 23 6.09 14.69 -5.37
C ASP A 23 6.29 13.61 -4.32
N LEU A 24 6.57 12.36 -4.75
CA LEU A 24 6.79 11.23 -3.87
C LEU A 24 7.73 10.22 -4.55
N ALA A 25 8.61 9.61 -3.77
CA ALA A 25 9.46 8.54 -4.28
C ALA A 25 9.52 7.37 -3.30
N VAL A 26 9.62 6.14 -3.86
CA VAL A 26 9.90 4.90 -3.12
C VAL A 26 11.16 4.30 -3.69
N GLY A 27 12.19 4.13 -2.88
CA GLY A 27 13.44 3.47 -3.28
C GLY A 27 13.25 1.97 -3.54
N GLY A 28 14.18 1.36 -4.28
CA GLY A 28 14.21 -0.11 -4.43
C GLY A 28 14.42 -0.76 -3.05
N GLY A 29 13.50 -1.65 -2.65
CA GLY A 29 13.54 -2.30 -1.34
C GLY A 29 13.21 -1.39 -0.15
N GLU A 30 12.72 -0.18 -0.41
CA GLU A 30 12.33 0.78 0.64
C GLU A 30 10.85 0.63 0.99
N ALA A 31 10.54 0.72 2.29
CA ALA A 31 9.18 0.96 2.75
C ALA A 31 8.98 2.45 3.00
N VAL A 32 7.99 3.03 2.35
CA VAL A 32 7.60 4.44 2.48
C VAL A 32 6.16 4.51 2.95
N SER A 33 5.88 5.39 3.91
CA SER A 33 4.51 5.65 4.37
C SER A 33 4.01 7.01 3.89
N LEU A 34 2.76 7.05 3.43
CA LEU A 34 2.03 8.27 3.09
C LEU A 34 0.88 8.43 4.09
N VAL A 35 0.99 9.41 4.98
CA VAL A 35 0.00 9.67 6.02
C VAL A 35 -0.76 10.98 5.76
N GLY A 36 -1.94 11.09 6.34
CA GLY A 36 -2.76 12.29 6.27
C GLY A 36 -4.21 12.00 6.66
N ARG A 37 -4.96 13.05 6.94
CA ARG A 37 -6.38 12.96 7.33
C ARG A 37 -7.24 12.42 6.18
N ASN A 38 -8.48 12.02 6.49
CA ASN A 38 -9.45 11.64 5.46
C ASN A 38 -9.68 12.82 4.49
N GLY A 39 -9.75 12.50 3.19
CA GLY A 39 -9.87 13.52 2.13
C GLY A 39 -8.58 14.26 1.77
N ALA A 40 -7.42 13.90 2.34
CA ALA A 40 -6.14 14.54 2.01
C ALA A 40 -5.66 14.27 0.57
N GLY A 41 -6.15 13.20 -0.09
CA GLY A 41 -5.74 12.80 -1.45
C GLY A 41 -4.97 11.47 -1.52
N LYS A 42 -4.80 10.78 -0.39
CA LYS A 42 -4.02 9.53 -0.29
C LYS A 42 -4.51 8.44 -1.26
N THR A 43 -5.78 8.04 -1.17
CA THR A 43 -6.39 7.04 -2.05
C THR A 43 -6.39 7.50 -3.52
N THR A 44 -6.52 8.82 -3.78
CA THR A 44 -6.41 9.36 -5.15
C THR A 44 -4.99 9.20 -5.69
N THR A 45 -3.97 9.34 -4.85
CA THR A 45 -2.57 9.07 -5.23
C THR A 45 -2.40 7.61 -5.63
N ILE A 46 -2.89 6.66 -4.82
CA ILE A 46 -2.93 5.23 -5.18
C ILE A 46 -3.69 5.02 -6.50
N ALA A 47 -4.88 5.60 -6.64
CA ALA A 47 -5.70 5.46 -7.84
C ALA A 47 -5.01 5.98 -9.11
N ALA A 48 -4.22 7.06 -8.99
CA ALA A 48 -3.42 7.58 -10.09
C ALA A 48 -2.24 6.64 -10.44
N ILE A 49 -1.56 6.08 -9.43
CA ILE A 49 -0.46 5.13 -9.64
C ILE A 49 -0.96 3.88 -10.37
N VAL A 50 -2.11 3.33 -9.98
CA VAL A 50 -2.65 2.09 -10.57
C VAL A 50 -3.47 2.29 -11.84
N GLY A 51 -3.58 3.53 -12.33
CA GLY A 51 -4.27 3.84 -13.59
C GLY A 51 -5.79 3.89 -13.52
N PHE A 52 -6.38 4.03 -12.31
CA PHE A 52 -7.83 4.24 -12.14
C PHE A 52 -8.22 5.71 -12.29
N VAL A 53 -7.28 6.62 -12.03
CA VAL A 53 -7.43 8.05 -12.24
C VAL A 53 -6.31 8.50 -13.16
N HIS A 54 -6.67 9.09 -14.31
CA HIS A 54 -5.68 9.65 -15.23
C HIS A 54 -5.22 11.03 -14.76
N PRO A 55 -3.91 11.25 -14.49
CA PRO A 55 -3.40 12.57 -14.15
C PRO A 55 -3.53 13.51 -15.34
N ARG A 56 -3.81 14.78 -15.07
CA ARG A 56 -3.83 15.84 -16.11
C ARG A 56 -2.45 16.45 -16.34
N ALA A 57 -1.55 16.35 -15.36
CA ALA A 57 -0.16 16.79 -15.46
C ALA A 57 0.71 16.01 -14.48
N GLY A 58 2.01 16.12 -14.66
CA GLY A 58 3.00 15.41 -13.86
C GLY A 58 3.39 14.07 -14.47
N ARG A 59 4.18 13.30 -13.71
CA ARG A 59 4.74 12.04 -14.18
C ARG A 59 4.72 10.97 -13.09
N ILE A 60 4.45 9.73 -13.51
CA ILE A 60 4.58 8.52 -12.68
C ILE A 60 5.52 7.55 -13.39
N SER A 61 6.58 7.13 -12.73
CA SER A 61 7.50 6.12 -13.29
C SER A 61 7.77 4.99 -12.30
N LEU A 62 7.89 3.77 -12.82
CA LEU A 62 8.24 2.55 -12.09
C LEU A 62 9.55 1.99 -12.66
N ASN A 63 10.59 1.88 -11.84
CA ASN A 63 11.92 1.42 -12.25
C ASN A 63 12.44 2.16 -13.51
N GLY A 64 12.16 3.46 -13.61
CA GLY A 64 12.54 4.30 -14.75
C GLY A 64 11.59 4.23 -15.96
N ARG A 65 10.65 3.27 -15.99
CA ARG A 65 9.62 3.18 -17.04
C ARG A 65 8.48 4.16 -16.74
N ASP A 66 8.11 4.98 -17.70
CA ASP A 66 6.95 5.86 -17.61
C ASP A 66 5.66 5.05 -17.63
N LEU A 67 4.83 5.26 -16.62
CA LEU A 67 3.48 4.68 -16.47
C LEU A 67 2.39 5.75 -16.35
N THR A 68 2.70 7.01 -16.67
CA THR A 68 1.75 8.12 -16.58
C THR A 68 0.54 7.87 -17.47
N GLY A 69 -0.64 7.78 -16.87
CA GLY A 69 -1.88 7.49 -17.60
C GLY A 69 -1.99 6.07 -18.19
N ALA A 70 -1.08 5.16 -17.85
CA ALA A 70 -1.15 3.77 -18.30
C ALA A 70 -2.43 3.09 -17.76
N ALA A 71 -2.96 2.15 -18.53
CA ALA A 71 -4.12 1.37 -18.09
C ALA A 71 -3.76 0.44 -16.92
N ALA A 72 -4.72 0.19 -16.04
CA ALA A 72 -4.48 -0.59 -14.81
C ALA A 72 -3.85 -1.97 -15.05
N HIS A 73 -4.22 -2.64 -16.14
CA HIS A 73 -3.63 -3.93 -16.49
C HIS A 73 -2.15 -3.82 -16.93
N GLU A 74 -1.75 -2.72 -17.52
CA GLU A 74 -0.35 -2.44 -17.89
C GLU A 74 0.50 -2.15 -16.65
N VAL A 75 -0.05 -1.36 -15.71
CA VAL A 75 0.56 -1.09 -14.40
C VAL A 75 0.77 -2.39 -13.62
N ALA A 76 -0.26 -3.25 -13.58
CA ALA A 76 -0.16 -4.57 -12.94
C ALA A 76 0.88 -5.48 -13.62
N ARG A 77 0.99 -5.46 -14.96
CA ARG A 77 2.03 -6.20 -15.70
C ARG A 77 3.44 -5.64 -15.48
N ALA A 78 3.56 -4.34 -15.20
CA ALA A 78 4.84 -3.71 -14.85
C ALA A 78 5.34 -4.12 -13.46
N GLY A 79 4.52 -4.80 -12.65
CA GLY A 79 4.91 -5.35 -11.35
C GLY A 79 4.37 -4.58 -10.16
N VAL A 80 3.31 -3.78 -10.33
CA VAL A 80 2.59 -3.15 -9.21
C VAL A 80 1.47 -4.06 -8.73
N ALA A 81 1.41 -4.34 -7.43
CA ALA A 81 0.25 -4.95 -6.79
C ALA A 81 -0.38 -3.98 -5.79
N LEU A 82 -1.70 -4.00 -5.70
CA LEU A 82 -2.50 -3.18 -4.79
C LEU A 82 -3.27 -4.06 -3.82
N VAL A 83 -3.19 -3.72 -2.54
CA VAL A 83 -4.15 -4.13 -1.50
C VAL A 83 -5.05 -2.93 -1.25
N PRO A 84 -6.27 -2.91 -1.79
CA PRO A 84 -7.16 -1.77 -1.65
C PRO A 84 -7.84 -1.76 -0.28
N GLN A 85 -8.36 -0.61 0.12
CA GLN A 85 -9.24 -0.44 1.27
C GLN A 85 -10.44 -1.41 1.21
N GLY A 86 -10.85 -1.95 2.36
CA GLY A 86 -11.99 -2.84 2.47
C GLY A 86 -11.70 -4.32 2.17
N ARG A 87 -10.43 -4.73 2.23
CA ARG A 87 -9.95 -6.14 2.18
C ARG A 87 -10.23 -6.88 0.88
N ARG A 88 -11.44 -6.81 0.33
CA ARG A 88 -11.93 -7.38 -0.95
C ARG A 88 -11.53 -8.84 -1.18
N VAL A 89 -11.71 -9.69 -0.16
CA VAL A 89 -11.59 -11.14 -0.30
C VAL A 89 -12.84 -11.70 -1.00
N PHE A 90 -12.70 -12.82 -1.70
CA PHE A 90 -13.85 -13.55 -2.22
C PHE A 90 -14.50 -14.32 -1.06
N SER A 91 -15.65 -13.84 -0.60
CA SER A 91 -16.36 -14.35 0.58
C SER A 91 -16.72 -15.83 0.46
N ASP A 92 -17.15 -16.27 -0.73
CA ASP A 92 -17.64 -17.62 -1.00
C ASP A 92 -16.53 -18.64 -1.26
N LEU A 93 -15.32 -18.17 -1.50
CA LEU A 93 -14.15 -19.04 -1.74
C LEU A 93 -13.41 -19.29 -0.43
N THR A 94 -12.80 -20.46 -0.33
CA THR A 94 -11.87 -20.79 0.76
C THR A 94 -10.62 -19.90 0.69
N VAL A 95 -9.87 -19.83 1.79
CA VAL A 95 -8.57 -19.12 1.82
C VAL A 95 -7.67 -19.65 0.71
N ARG A 96 -7.53 -20.99 0.59
CA ARG A 96 -6.69 -21.60 -0.46
C ARG A 96 -7.13 -21.19 -1.86
N GLU A 97 -8.42 -21.23 -2.17
CA GLU A 97 -8.95 -20.80 -3.48
C GLU A 97 -8.68 -19.31 -3.74
N ASN A 98 -8.84 -18.46 -2.72
CA ASN A 98 -8.48 -17.05 -2.80
C ASN A 98 -7.00 -16.86 -3.18
N LEU A 99 -6.09 -17.65 -2.61
CA LEU A 99 -4.65 -17.59 -2.89
C LEU A 99 -4.34 -18.12 -4.30
N VAL A 100 -4.87 -19.26 -4.67
CA VAL A 100 -4.64 -19.90 -5.98
C VAL A 100 -5.07 -19.01 -7.14
N LEU A 101 -6.23 -18.35 -7.04
CA LEU A 101 -6.71 -17.42 -8.08
C LEU A 101 -5.76 -16.23 -8.32
N ALA A 102 -5.03 -15.81 -7.30
CA ALA A 102 -4.10 -14.68 -7.41
C ALA A 102 -2.72 -15.11 -7.90
N ALA A 103 -2.35 -16.38 -7.72
CA ALA A 103 -0.99 -16.86 -7.92
C ALA A 103 -0.48 -16.67 -9.35
N ARG A 104 0.73 -16.15 -9.45
CA ARG A 104 1.54 -16.10 -10.69
C ARG A 104 2.90 -16.69 -10.38
N PRO A 105 3.12 -17.98 -10.64
CA PRO A 105 4.37 -18.65 -10.33
C PRO A 105 5.57 -17.94 -10.93
N LYS A 106 6.61 -17.75 -10.12
CA LYS A 106 7.89 -17.16 -10.51
C LYS A 106 8.99 -17.87 -9.72
N ALA A 107 10.02 -18.34 -10.41
CA ALA A 107 11.15 -18.99 -9.75
C ALA A 107 11.79 -18.09 -8.69
N GLY A 108 11.91 -18.58 -7.45
CA GLY A 108 12.41 -17.83 -6.29
C GLY A 108 11.51 -16.68 -5.82
N GLY A 109 10.28 -16.58 -6.37
CA GLY A 109 9.30 -15.58 -5.99
C GLY A 109 8.43 -15.99 -4.79
N TRP A 110 7.31 -15.27 -4.63
CA TRP A 110 6.28 -15.59 -3.65
C TRP A 110 5.45 -16.78 -4.15
N ASP A 111 5.34 -17.80 -3.30
CA ASP A 111 4.48 -18.98 -3.45
C ASP A 111 3.62 -19.16 -2.19
N GLU A 112 2.79 -20.22 -2.15
CA GLU A 112 1.91 -20.49 -1.02
C GLU A 112 2.71 -20.69 0.27
N ASP A 113 3.81 -21.46 0.23
CA ASP A 113 4.61 -21.75 1.42
C ASP A 113 5.19 -20.46 2.03
N ARG A 114 5.84 -19.62 1.24
CA ARG A 114 6.41 -18.35 1.71
C ARG A 114 5.36 -17.39 2.27
N VAL A 115 4.16 -17.39 1.67
CA VAL A 115 3.04 -16.59 2.16
C VAL A 115 2.53 -17.13 3.49
N LEU A 116 2.46 -18.45 3.65
CA LEU A 116 2.04 -19.07 4.91
C LEU A 116 3.10 -18.94 6.02
N ASP A 117 4.38 -18.89 5.67
CA ASP A 117 5.47 -18.55 6.61
C ASP A 117 5.33 -17.10 7.09
N LEU A 118 4.92 -16.16 6.22
CA LEU A 118 4.66 -14.78 6.60
C LEU A 118 3.39 -14.64 7.46
N PHE A 119 2.35 -15.42 7.15
CA PHE A 119 1.04 -15.42 7.81
C PHE A 119 0.66 -16.82 8.35
N PRO A 120 1.31 -17.31 9.42
CA PRO A 120 1.06 -18.68 9.91
C PRO A 120 -0.40 -18.94 10.35
N SER A 121 -1.12 -17.88 10.73
CA SER A 121 -2.55 -17.97 11.06
C SER A 121 -3.39 -18.43 9.88
N LEU A 122 -3.04 -18.06 8.65
CA LEU A 122 -3.76 -18.47 7.43
C LEU A 122 -3.61 -19.98 7.17
N GLY A 123 -2.47 -20.58 7.54
CA GLY A 123 -2.24 -22.01 7.38
C GLY A 123 -3.32 -22.86 8.08
N ARG A 124 -3.79 -22.40 9.25
CA ARG A 124 -4.87 -23.06 10.01
C ARG A 124 -6.27 -22.81 9.43
N ARG A 125 -6.39 -21.87 8.51
CA ARG A 125 -7.66 -21.39 7.93
C ARG A 125 -7.82 -21.74 6.45
N LEU A 126 -6.90 -22.51 5.84
CA LEU A 126 -6.89 -22.76 4.39
C LEU A 126 -8.22 -23.32 3.85
N GLY A 127 -8.95 -24.11 4.64
CA GLY A 127 -10.26 -24.65 4.29
C GLY A 127 -11.45 -23.75 4.65
N ASN A 128 -11.25 -22.65 5.42
CA ASN A 128 -12.32 -21.74 5.77
C ASN A 128 -12.66 -20.81 4.60
N ARG A 129 -13.94 -20.46 4.47
CA ARG A 129 -14.41 -19.47 3.48
C ARG A 129 -14.05 -18.06 3.94
N GLY A 130 -13.96 -17.12 2.99
CA GLY A 130 -13.64 -15.72 3.26
C GLY A 130 -14.61 -15.03 4.23
N ASP A 131 -15.91 -15.40 4.22
CA ASP A 131 -16.94 -14.90 5.13
C ASP A 131 -16.80 -15.43 6.58
N GLN A 132 -16.05 -16.51 6.79
CA GLN A 132 -15.80 -17.12 8.10
C GLN A 132 -14.54 -16.56 8.80
N LEU A 133 -13.85 -15.63 8.15
CA LEU A 133 -12.60 -15.05 8.65
C LEU A 133 -12.87 -13.79 9.47
N SER A 134 -12.04 -13.57 10.50
CA SER A 134 -11.96 -12.28 11.18
C SER A 134 -11.45 -11.19 10.23
N GLY A 135 -11.70 -9.92 10.56
CA GLY A 135 -11.24 -8.81 9.75
C GLY A 135 -9.71 -8.79 9.53
N GLY A 136 -8.92 -9.19 10.52
CA GLY A 136 -7.47 -9.31 10.39
C GLY A 136 -7.05 -10.48 9.49
N GLU A 137 -7.70 -11.64 9.61
CA GLU A 137 -7.45 -12.77 8.72
C GLU A 137 -7.80 -12.43 7.27
N GLN A 138 -8.92 -11.71 7.03
CA GLN A 138 -9.27 -11.21 5.69
C GLN A 138 -8.22 -10.26 5.15
N GLN A 139 -7.68 -9.36 6.00
CA GLN A 139 -6.61 -8.45 5.60
C GLN A 139 -5.33 -9.20 5.23
N MET A 140 -4.96 -10.22 6.00
CA MET A 140 -3.82 -11.09 5.69
C MET A 140 -4.01 -11.84 4.36
N VAL A 141 -5.23 -12.35 4.07
CA VAL A 141 -5.55 -12.97 2.76
C VAL A 141 -5.39 -11.95 1.64
N ALA A 142 -5.85 -10.70 1.81
CA ALA A 142 -5.72 -9.67 0.78
C ALA A 142 -4.25 -9.34 0.48
N ILE A 143 -3.41 -9.21 1.51
CA ILE A 143 -1.96 -9.00 1.35
C ILE A 143 -1.31 -10.23 0.70
N ALA A 144 -1.63 -11.43 1.16
CA ALA A 144 -1.14 -12.69 0.60
C ALA A 144 -1.43 -12.80 -0.90
N ARG A 145 -2.65 -12.49 -1.33
CA ARG A 145 -3.04 -12.45 -2.75
C ARG A 145 -2.21 -11.48 -3.56
N ALA A 146 -1.92 -10.29 -3.00
CA ALA A 146 -1.09 -9.30 -3.66
C ALA A 146 0.36 -9.78 -3.82
N LEU A 147 0.93 -10.44 -2.80
CA LEU A 147 2.28 -11.01 -2.83
C LEU A 147 2.41 -12.13 -3.86
N LEU A 148 1.42 -13.02 -3.96
CA LEU A 148 1.39 -14.11 -4.95
C LEU A 148 1.37 -13.64 -6.41
N ARG A 149 1.14 -12.34 -6.66
CA ARG A 149 1.36 -11.71 -7.96
C ARG A 149 2.84 -11.46 -8.27
N ASN A 150 3.73 -11.70 -7.33
CA ASN A 150 5.17 -11.45 -7.43
C ASN A 150 5.51 -10.00 -7.82
N PRO A 151 5.01 -9.00 -7.06
CA PRO A 151 5.21 -7.59 -7.40
C PRO A 151 6.64 -7.14 -7.16
N THR A 152 7.04 -6.06 -7.86
CA THR A 152 8.23 -5.27 -7.57
C THR A 152 7.91 -4.07 -6.67
N LEU A 153 6.65 -3.64 -6.64
CA LEU A 153 6.11 -2.62 -5.76
C LEU A 153 4.75 -3.07 -5.20
N LEU A 154 4.63 -3.08 -3.89
CA LEU A 154 3.37 -3.33 -3.19
C LEU A 154 2.78 -2.00 -2.69
N LEU A 155 1.54 -1.74 -3.04
CA LEU A 155 0.75 -0.62 -2.56
C LEU A 155 -0.28 -1.14 -1.54
N LEU A 156 -0.35 -0.52 -0.36
CA LEU A 156 -1.32 -0.85 0.69
C LEU A 156 -2.14 0.41 1.00
N ASP A 157 -3.45 0.33 0.82
CA ASP A 157 -4.36 1.46 1.07
C ASP A 157 -5.15 1.21 2.37
N GLU A 158 -4.75 1.88 3.44
CA GLU A 158 -5.31 1.84 4.79
C GLU A 158 -5.54 0.40 5.33
N PRO A 159 -4.49 -0.45 5.35
CA PRO A 159 -4.63 -1.86 5.73
C PRO A 159 -5.04 -2.06 7.20
N SER A 160 -4.89 -1.07 8.07
CA SER A 160 -5.30 -1.14 9.48
C SER A 160 -6.74 -0.68 9.74
N GLU A 161 -7.42 -0.12 8.72
CA GLU A 161 -8.75 0.44 8.91
C GLU A 161 -9.77 -0.58 9.40
N GLY A 162 -10.52 -0.20 10.46
CA GLY A 162 -11.58 -1.05 11.05
C GLY A 162 -11.08 -2.34 11.69
N LEU A 163 -9.78 -2.43 12.01
CA LEU A 163 -9.21 -3.53 12.78
C LEU A 163 -9.15 -3.19 14.27
N ALA A 164 -9.36 -4.21 15.12
CA ALA A 164 -9.06 -4.10 16.54
C ALA A 164 -7.55 -3.90 16.76
N PRO A 165 -7.13 -3.20 17.85
CA PRO A 165 -5.71 -2.89 18.09
C PRO A 165 -4.76 -4.08 17.97
N LYS A 166 -5.12 -5.22 18.55
CA LYS A 166 -4.32 -6.46 18.44
C LYS A 166 -4.11 -6.92 17.00
N LEU A 167 -5.11 -6.77 16.13
CA LEU A 167 -5.00 -7.15 14.72
C LEU A 167 -4.16 -6.15 13.92
N VAL A 168 -4.17 -4.87 14.31
CA VAL A 168 -3.26 -3.86 13.76
C VAL A 168 -1.80 -4.25 14.06
N ASP A 169 -1.52 -4.70 15.29
CA ASP A 169 -0.18 -5.16 15.66
C ASP A 169 0.25 -6.39 14.85
N GLU A 170 -0.65 -7.38 14.69
CA GLU A 170 -0.38 -8.59 13.89
C GLU A 170 -0.07 -8.25 12.42
N VAL A 171 -0.86 -7.35 11.81
CA VAL A 171 -0.61 -6.85 10.45
C VAL A 171 0.71 -6.08 10.41
N GLY A 172 0.98 -5.23 11.40
CA GLY A 172 2.23 -4.49 11.52
C GLY A 172 3.45 -5.41 11.61
N ASP A 173 3.39 -6.49 12.41
CA ASP A 173 4.46 -7.51 12.49
C ASP A 173 4.73 -8.18 11.15
N ALA A 174 3.67 -8.53 10.43
CA ALA A 174 3.79 -9.13 9.11
C ALA A 174 4.39 -8.14 8.09
N LEU A 175 3.95 -6.89 8.08
CA LEU A 175 4.51 -5.86 7.21
C LEU A 175 5.99 -5.57 7.54
N ALA A 176 6.37 -5.53 8.83
CA ALA A 176 7.77 -5.38 9.23
C ALA A 176 8.65 -6.54 8.72
N ARG A 177 8.15 -7.78 8.79
CA ARG A 177 8.85 -8.94 8.19
C ARG A 177 8.93 -8.82 6.66
N LEU A 178 7.87 -8.34 6.03
CA LEU A 178 7.82 -8.14 4.59
C LEU A 178 8.85 -7.10 4.12
N THR A 179 9.03 -5.99 4.82
CA THR A 179 10.03 -4.98 4.47
C THR A 179 11.46 -5.53 4.52
N ALA A 180 11.74 -6.51 5.39
CA ALA A 180 13.04 -7.17 5.47
C ALA A 180 13.37 -8.04 4.23
N THR A 181 12.39 -8.37 3.40
CA THR A 181 12.61 -9.14 2.16
C THR A 181 13.16 -8.30 1.00
N GLY A 182 13.23 -6.97 1.16
CA GLY A 182 13.67 -6.06 0.11
C GLY A 182 12.59 -5.76 -0.94
N LEU A 183 11.31 -6.03 -0.67
CA LEU A 183 10.20 -5.59 -1.51
C LEU A 183 9.97 -4.09 -1.30
N ALA A 184 9.89 -3.32 -2.40
CA ALA A 184 9.48 -1.92 -2.33
C ALA A 184 8.01 -1.81 -1.93
N LEU A 185 7.69 -0.92 -0.98
CA LEU A 185 6.36 -0.81 -0.40
C LEU A 185 5.96 0.66 -0.22
N LEU A 186 4.76 1.01 -0.66
CA LEU A 186 4.08 2.25 -0.31
C LEU A 186 2.86 1.93 0.56
N LEU A 187 2.95 2.32 1.84
CA LEU A 187 1.88 2.20 2.82
C LEU A 187 1.13 3.53 2.92
N VAL A 188 -0.11 3.53 2.55
CA VAL A 188 -1.02 4.66 2.79
C VAL A 188 -1.78 4.39 4.07
N GLU A 189 -1.74 5.31 5.03
CA GLU A 189 -2.31 5.10 6.36
C GLU A 189 -2.84 6.40 6.99
N GLN A 190 -3.80 6.24 7.90
CA GLN A 190 -4.19 7.26 8.86
C GLN A 190 -3.57 6.98 10.24
N ASN A 191 -3.28 5.73 10.55
CA ASN A 191 -2.64 5.31 11.79
C ASN A 191 -1.15 5.67 11.76
N LEU A 192 -0.78 6.77 12.46
CA LEU A 192 0.59 7.25 12.50
C LEU A 192 1.55 6.23 13.14
N GLY A 193 1.10 5.53 14.19
CA GLY A 193 1.92 4.52 14.87
C GLY A 193 2.32 3.38 13.93
N LEU A 194 1.38 2.86 13.14
CA LEU A 194 1.70 1.84 12.14
C LEU A 194 2.58 2.40 11.03
N ALA A 195 2.27 3.61 10.52
CA ALA A 195 3.01 4.23 9.44
C ALA A 195 4.48 4.48 9.80
N THR A 196 4.76 5.01 11.00
CA THR A 196 6.12 5.28 11.49
C THR A 196 6.89 4.02 11.87
N ARG A 197 6.19 2.96 12.27
CA ARG A 197 6.77 1.63 12.54
C ARG A 197 7.27 0.95 11.26
N ILE A 198 6.56 1.12 10.14
CA ILE A 198 6.84 0.40 8.88
C ILE A 198 7.69 1.24 7.93
N GLY A 199 7.37 2.52 7.76
CA GLY A 199 8.05 3.41 6.82
C GLY A 199 9.43 3.84 7.30
N ARG A 200 10.45 3.63 6.48
CA ARG A 200 11.77 4.27 6.69
C ARG A 200 11.72 5.75 6.36
N ARG A 201 10.79 6.14 5.49
CA ARG A 201 10.45 7.53 5.15
C ARG A 201 8.95 7.71 5.24
N VAL A 202 8.54 8.87 5.73
CA VAL A 202 7.15 9.25 5.89
C VAL A 202 6.90 10.54 5.12
N TYR A 203 5.88 10.53 4.28
CA TYR A 203 5.30 11.72 3.67
C TYR A 203 4.00 12.07 4.39
N VAL A 204 3.79 13.35 4.70
CA VAL A 204 2.51 13.86 5.21
C VAL A 204 1.80 14.58 4.09
N MET A 205 0.57 14.16 3.82
CA MET A 205 -0.28 14.76 2.78
C MET A 205 -1.42 15.57 3.41
N SER A 206 -1.63 16.76 2.89
CA SER A 206 -2.78 17.61 3.25
C SER A 206 -3.29 18.33 2.01
N LYS A 207 -4.62 18.30 1.80
CA LYS A 207 -5.30 19.01 0.70
C LYS A 207 -4.64 18.80 -0.67
N GLY A 208 -4.27 17.54 -0.97
CA GLY A 208 -3.68 17.18 -2.26
C GLY A 208 -2.22 17.55 -2.46
N ARG A 209 -1.50 17.94 -1.40
CA ARG A 209 -0.07 18.31 -1.45
C ARG A 209 0.72 17.55 -0.40
N ILE A 210 1.99 17.28 -0.70
CA ILE A 210 2.94 16.83 0.32
C ILE A 210 3.38 18.06 1.13
N VAL A 211 3.15 18.02 2.43
CA VAL A 211 3.49 19.12 3.36
C VAL A 211 4.71 18.79 4.22
N PHE A 212 5.13 17.51 4.24
CA PHE A 212 6.34 17.05 4.91
C PHE A 212 6.84 15.77 4.19
N GLY A 213 8.15 15.59 4.17
CA GLY A 213 8.81 14.37 3.73
C GLY A 213 10.12 14.19 4.47
N GLY A 214 10.24 13.10 5.23
CA GLY A 214 11.43 12.82 6.07
C GLY A 214 11.36 11.45 6.72
N THR A 215 12.28 11.20 7.66
CA THR A 215 12.28 10.00 8.50
C THR A 215 11.22 10.09 9.59
N PRO A 216 10.81 8.95 10.21
CA PRO A 216 9.95 8.97 11.41
C PRO A 216 10.50 9.83 12.54
N ALA A 217 11.84 9.84 12.73
CA ALA A 217 12.48 10.66 13.77
C ALA A 217 12.39 12.17 13.49
N GLU A 218 12.53 12.57 12.21
CA GLU A 218 12.35 13.96 11.80
C GLU A 218 10.88 14.39 11.92
N LEU A 219 9.93 13.51 11.62
CA LEU A 219 8.50 13.79 11.80
C LEU A 219 8.18 14.03 13.28
N ALA A 220 8.67 13.18 14.20
CA ALA A 220 8.46 13.33 15.64
C ALA A 220 9.04 14.64 16.21
N GLN A 221 10.00 15.25 15.52
CA GLN A 221 10.56 16.57 15.89
C GLN A 221 9.75 17.73 15.28
N ALA A 222 8.96 17.46 14.24
CA ALA A 222 8.14 18.45 13.53
C ALA A 222 6.74 18.56 14.16
N THR A 223 6.67 18.96 15.44
CA THR A 223 5.43 19.01 16.22
C THR A 223 4.35 19.93 15.63
N ASP A 224 4.75 20.96 14.88
CA ASP A 224 3.84 21.81 14.11
C ASP A 224 3.18 21.06 12.96
N VAL A 225 3.86 20.11 12.33
CA VAL A 225 3.32 19.25 11.28
C VAL A 225 2.31 18.27 11.86
N GLU A 226 2.66 17.62 12.97
CA GLU A 226 1.77 16.64 13.63
C GLU A 226 0.48 17.30 14.12
N SER A 227 0.59 18.39 14.88
CA SER A 227 -0.58 19.10 15.41
C SER A 227 -1.46 19.71 14.31
N ARG A 228 -0.86 20.32 13.28
CA ARG A 228 -1.58 21.03 12.22
C ARG A 228 -2.24 20.10 11.20
N TYR A 229 -1.59 19.00 10.83
CA TYR A 229 -2.00 18.18 9.68
C TYR A 229 -2.47 16.76 10.06
N LEU A 230 -2.06 16.23 11.20
CA LEU A 230 -2.43 14.87 11.62
C LEU A 230 -3.44 14.89 12.78
N GLY A 231 -3.47 15.95 13.60
CA GLY A 231 -4.44 16.13 14.67
C GLY A 231 -4.11 15.29 15.92
N VAL A 232 -2.83 15.05 16.17
CA VAL A 232 -2.28 14.43 17.37
C VAL A 232 -1.44 15.43 18.15
#